data_488562a5b8c7b23e02c6cc69f05915f8
#
_entry.id   488562a5b8c7b23e02c6cc69f05915f8
#
_cell.length_a   1.000
_cell.length_b   1.000
_cell.length_c   1.000
_cell.angle_alpha   90.00
_cell.angle_beta   90.00
_cell.angle_gamma   90.00
#
_symmetry.space_group_name_H-M   'P 1'
#
loop_
_entity.id
_entity.type
_entity.pdbx_description
1 polymer ?
#
loop_
_entity_poly.entity_id
_entity_poly.type
_entity_poly.pdbx_seq_one_letter_code
_entity_poly.pdbx_strand_id
1 'polypeptide(L)'
;VLARWDTPKVVKGVSFLLRLTVTADDGSERLVSTARTTETTYRFTQLVLGNYRLTVRAVNARGQQGDPASVSFRIAAPAAPVTIELI
;
A
#
# COMPACT_ATOMS: atom_id res chain seq x y z
N VAL A 1 6.31 3.62 -7.93
CA VAL A 1 6.43 2.55 -6.92
C VAL A 1 5.44 1.45 -7.22
N LEU A 2 5.94 0.25 -7.34
CA LEU A 2 5.10 -0.94 -7.52
C LEU A 2 5.02 -1.68 -6.18
N ALA A 3 3.80 -1.84 -5.67
CA ALA A 3 3.53 -2.61 -4.46
C ALA A 3 3.02 -4.00 -4.85
N ARG A 4 3.51 -5.02 -4.16
CA ARG A 4 3.09 -6.41 -4.36
C ARG A 4 2.82 -7.07 -3.01
N TRP A 5 1.80 -7.90 -2.97
CA TRP A 5 1.46 -8.67 -1.76
C TRP A 5 0.91 -10.04 -2.16
N ASP A 6 1.00 -10.98 -1.22
CA ASP A 6 0.49 -12.32 -1.39
C ASP A 6 -0.74 -12.55 -0.53
N THR A 7 -1.62 -13.43 -1.04
CA THR A 7 -2.71 -13.99 -0.25
C THR A 7 -2.55 -15.51 -0.25
N PRO A 8 -2.61 -16.16 0.93
CA PRO A 8 -2.47 -17.62 1.01
C PRO A 8 -3.63 -18.37 0.35
N LYS A 9 -4.75 -17.70 0.14
CA LYS A 9 -5.91 -18.25 -0.58
C LYS A 9 -6.51 -17.18 -1.48
N VAL A 10 -6.76 -17.54 -2.73
CA VAL A 10 -7.57 -16.72 -3.61
C VAL A 10 -9.03 -17.02 -3.28
N VAL A 11 -9.70 -16.08 -2.63
CA VAL A 11 -11.11 -16.19 -2.28
C VAL A 11 -11.89 -15.26 -3.20
N LYS A 12 -12.88 -15.80 -3.87
CA LYS A 12 -13.73 -15.03 -4.77
C LYS A 12 -14.44 -13.90 -4.00
N GLY A 13 -14.44 -12.71 -4.56
CA GLY A 13 -15.09 -11.55 -3.96
C GLY A 13 -14.22 -10.78 -2.96
N VAL A 14 -12.94 -11.12 -2.85
CA VAL A 14 -12.00 -10.38 -2.01
C VAL A 14 -11.43 -9.20 -2.79
N SER A 15 -11.40 -8.05 -2.14
CA SER A 15 -10.71 -6.86 -2.62
C SER A 15 -9.71 -6.41 -1.56
N PHE A 16 -8.84 -5.48 -1.94
CA PHE A 16 -7.81 -4.94 -1.06
C PHE A 16 -7.97 -3.43 -0.96
N LEU A 17 -7.93 -2.92 0.27
CA LEU A 17 -7.88 -1.49 0.55
C LEU A 17 -6.45 -1.09 0.82
N LEU A 18 -5.97 -0.11 0.08
CA LEU A 18 -4.62 0.42 0.19
C LEU A 18 -4.69 1.83 0.77
N ARG A 19 -3.81 2.09 1.73
CA ARG A 19 -3.67 3.41 2.32
C ARG A 19 -2.19 3.78 2.32
N LEU A 20 -1.85 4.85 1.63
CA LEU A 20 -0.48 5.35 1.55
C LEU A 20 -0.38 6.64 2.35
N THR A 21 0.53 6.66 3.31
CA THR A 21 0.84 7.84 4.12
C THR A 21 2.29 8.24 3.96
N VAL A 22 2.57 9.51 4.15
CA VAL A 22 3.93 10.05 4.20
C VAL A 22 4.20 10.55 5.62
N THR A 23 5.40 10.26 6.12
CA THR A 23 5.82 10.71 7.45
C THR A 23 6.59 12.02 7.31
N ALA A 24 6.14 13.06 8.00
CA ALA A 24 6.83 14.34 8.06
C ALA A 24 8.02 14.29 9.02
N ASP A 25 8.86 15.32 8.99
CA ASP A 25 10.06 15.41 9.83
C ASP A 25 9.73 15.40 11.33
N ASP A 26 8.56 15.88 11.71
CA ASP A 26 8.09 15.87 13.10
C ASP A 26 7.51 14.53 13.55
N GLY A 27 7.50 13.52 12.68
CA GLY A 27 6.96 12.20 12.97
C GLY A 27 5.47 12.05 12.67
N SER A 28 4.77 13.12 12.30
CA SER A 28 3.36 13.03 11.94
C SER A 28 3.17 12.35 10.58
N GLU A 29 2.05 11.67 10.40
CA GLU A 29 1.69 11.03 9.15
C GLU A 29 0.57 11.81 8.46
N ARG A 30 0.69 11.93 7.14
CA ARG A 30 -0.32 12.54 6.29
C ARG A 30 -0.78 11.55 5.23
N LEU A 31 -2.09 11.45 5.03
CA LEU A 31 -2.64 10.60 4.00
C LEU A 31 -2.30 11.17 2.61
N VAL A 32 -1.69 10.33 1.78
CA VAL A 32 -1.33 10.69 0.41
C VAL A 32 -2.34 10.14 -0.58
N SER A 33 -2.72 8.88 -0.42
CA SER A 33 -3.61 8.22 -1.37
C SER A 33 -4.31 7.04 -0.71
N THR A 34 -5.52 6.76 -1.19
CA THR A 34 -6.23 5.53 -0.90
C THR A 34 -6.67 4.91 -2.21
N ALA A 35 -6.72 3.57 -2.23
CA ALA A 35 -7.13 2.85 -3.42
C ALA A 35 -7.81 1.55 -3.03
N ARG A 36 -8.57 0.98 -3.96
CA ARG A 36 -9.19 -0.33 -3.81
C ARG A 36 -8.94 -1.12 -5.09
N THR A 37 -8.51 -2.37 -4.95
CA THR A 37 -8.22 -3.23 -6.09
C THR A 37 -8.54 -4.68 -5.76
N THR A 38 -8.82 -5.48 -6.78
CA THR A 38 -8.93 -6.93 -6.65
C THR A 38 -7.63 -7.64 -7.01
N GLU A 39 -6.63 -6.89 -7.48
CA GLU A 39 -5.31 -7.40 -7.84
C GLU A 39 -4.42 -7.51 -6.62
N THR A 40 -3.31 -8.23 -6.75
CA THR A 40 -2.29 -8.34 -5.70
C THR A 40 -1.10 -7.40 -5.95
N THR A 41 -1.27 -6.48 -6.86
CA THR A 41 -0.28 -5.45 -7.17
C THR A 41 -0.97 -4.11 -7.36
N TYR A 42 -0.26 -3.03 -7.07
CA TYR A 42 -0.73 -1.68 -7.32
C TYR A 42 0.46 -0.76 -7.59
N ARG A 43 0.33 0.10 -8.57
CA ARG A 43 1.38 1.05 -8.93
C ARG A 43 1.00 2.45 -8.47
N PHE A 44 1.86 3.04 -7.65
CA PHE A 44 1.76 4.45 -7.27
C PHE A 44 2.66 5.28 -8.17
N THR A 45 2.14 6.39 -8.67
CA THR A 45 2.86 7.30 -9.57
C THR A 45 2.95 8.69 -8.93
N GLN A 46 3.92 9.47 -9.38
CA GLN A 46 4.09 10.87 -8.98
C GLN A 46 4.37 11.06 -7.49
N LEU A 47 5.00 10.07 -6.85
CA LEU A 47 5.42 10.22 -5.46
C LEU A 47 6.67 11.10 -5.38
N VAL A 48 6.63 12.07 -4.48
CA VAL A 48 7.78 12.94 -4.18
C VAL A 48 8.73 12.28 -3.19
N LEU A 49 9.88 12.89 -2.93
CA LEU A 49 10.83 12.42 -1.93
C LEU A 49 10.15 12.36 -0.56
N GLY A 50 10.45 11.32 0.19
CA GLY A 50 9.92 11.19 1.55
C GLY A 50 9.90 9.75 2.05
N ASN A 51 9.48 9.62 3.31
CA ASN A 51 9.30 8.34 3.98
C ASN A 51 7.81 7.98 3.95
N TYR A 52 7.50 6.83 3.39
CA TYR A 52 6.11 6.40 3.17
C TYR A 52 5.82 5.14 3.96
N ARG A 53 4.54 4.96 4.28
CA ARG A 53 4.00 3.71 4.79
C ARG A 53 2.80 3.31 3.94
N LEU A 54 2.83 2.10 3.42
CA LEU A 54 1.69 1.50 2.74
C LEU A 54 1.05 0.46 3.65
N THR A 55 -0.25 0.56 3.83
CA THR A 55 -1.05 -0.41 4.58
C THR A 55 -2.07 -1.03 3.64
N VAL A 56 -2.15 -2.35 3.65
CA VAL A 56 -3.08 -3.13 2.82
C VAL A 56 -3.95 -3.97 3.72
N ARG A 57 -5.27 -3.91 3.52
CA ARG A 57 -6.26 -4.76 4.18
C ARG A 57 -7.05 -5.53 3.13
N ALA A 58 -7.27 -6.81 3.37
CA ALA A 58 -8.21 -7.61 2.59
C ALA A 58 -9.63 -7.33 3.07
N VAL A 59 -10.55 -7.22 2.12
CA VAL A 59 -11.98 -7.02 2.40
C VAL A 59 -12.76 -8.10 1.69
N ASN A 60 -13.58 -8.85 2.41
CA ASN A 60 -14.39 -9.90 1.81
C ASN A 60 -15.67 -9.34 1.17
N ALA A 61 -16.46 -10.21 0.55
CA ALA A 61 -17.69 -9.82 -0.13
C ALA A 61 -18.74 -9.20 0.79
N ARG A 62 -18.62 -9.41 2.12
CA ARG A 62 -19.51 -8.85 3.13
C ARG A 62 -19.02 -7.50 3.68
N GLY A 63 -17.87 -7.03 3.22
CA GLY A 63 -17.27 -5.80 3.70
C GLY A 63 -16.45 -5.95 4.98
N GLN A 64 -16.23 -7.16 5.45
CA GLN A 64 -15.39 -7.40 6.63
C GLN A 64 -13.92 -7.26 6.26
N GLN A 65 -13.16 -6.54 7.09
CA GLN A 65 -11.75 -6.27 6.88
C GLN A 65 -10.89 -7.21 7.72
N GLY A 66 -9.83 -7.74 7.09
CA GLY A 66 -8.81 -8.51 7.80
C GLY A 66 -7.77 -7.61 8.45
N ASP A 67 -6.78 -8.26 9.08
CA ASP A 67 -5.65 -7.56 9.68
C ASP A 67 -4.81 -6.84 8.62
N PRO A 68 -4.32 -5.63 8.93
CA PRO A 68 -3.50 -4.90 7.97
C PRO A 68 -2.09 -5.48 7.87
N ALA A 69 -1.57 -5.47 6.65
CA ALA A 69 -0.14 -5.63 6.40
C ALA A 69 0.43 -4.25 6.05
N SER A 70 1.58 -3.92 6.61
CA SER A 70 2.21 -2.61 6.38
C SER A 70 3.66 -2.77 5.99
N VAL A 71 4.13 -1.87 5.16
CA VAL A 71 5.54 -1.75 4.79
C VAL A 71 5.91 -0.27 4.76
N SER A 72 7.09 0.04 5.27
CA SER A 72 7.65 1.39 5.20
C SER A 72 8.74 1.40 4.14
N PHE A 73 8.78 2.46 3.35
CA PHE A 73 9.79 2.62 2.30
C PHE A 73 10.12 4.09 2.13
N ARG A 74 11.24 4.35 1.48
CA ARG A 74 11.73 5.72 1.25
C ARG A 74 11.90 5.97 -0.24
N ILE A 75 11.41 7.11 -0.69
CA ILE A 75 11.70 7.63 -2.02
C ILE A 75 12.83 8.67 -1.86
N ALA A 76 14.03 8.29 -2.29
CA ALA A 76 15.22 9.13 -2.21
C ALA A 76 15.54 9.85 -3.52
N ALA A 77 15.07 9.29 -4.65
CA ALA A 77 15.23 9.89 -5.96
C ALA A 77 13.96 9.66 -6.77
N PRO A 78 13.29 10.73 -7.28
CA PRO A 78 11.98 10.57 -7.91
C PRO A 78 11.99 9.71 -9.18
N ALA A 79 13.12 9.63 -9.86
CA ALA A 79 13.23 8.89 -11.11
C ALA A 79 13.57 7.41 -10.93
N ALA A 80 13.89 6.96 -9.72
CA ALA A 80 14.27 5.58 -9.48
C ALA A 80 13.02 4.69 -9.36
N PRO A 81 12.95 3.57 -10.09
CA PRO A 81 11.87 2.61 -9.90
C PRO A 81 12.02 1.91 -8.55
N VAL A 82 10.93 1.82 -7.81
CA VAL A 82 10.92 1.17 -6.50
C VAL A 82 9.85 0.09 -6.51
N THR A 83 10.22 -1.11 -6.09
CA THR A 83 9.29 -2.22 -5.89
C THR A 83 9.30 -2.60 -4.42
N ILE A 84 8.12 -2.65 -3.81
CA ILE A 84 7.95 -3.02 -2.41
C ILE A 84 7.08 -4.26 -2.33
N GLU A 85 7.39 -5.11 -1.37
CA GLU A 85 6.64 -6.34 -1.14
C GLU A 85 6.13 -6.37 0.29
N LEU A 86 4.86 -6.74 0.43
CA LEU A 86 4.23 -6.98 1.72
C LEU A 86 4.00 -8.47 1.86
N ILE A 87 4.46 -9.02 2.95
CA ILE A 87 4.34 -10.45 3.23
C ILE A 87 3.32 -10.67 4.34
#